data_8ef886c6142e321aefa12e8e8d6892b6
#
_entry.id   8ef886c6142e321aefa12e8e8d6892b6
#
_cell.length_a   1.000
_cell.length_b   1.000
_cell.length_c   1.000
_cell.angle_alpha   90.00
_cell.angle_beta   90.00
_cell.angle_gamma   90.00
#
_symmetry.space_group_name_H-M   'P 1'
#
loop_
_entity.id
_entity.type
_entity.pdbx_description
1 polymer ?
#
loop_
_entity_poly.entity_id
_entity_poly.type
_entity_poly.pdbx_seq_one_letter_code
_entity_poly.pdbx_strand_id
1 'polypeptide(L)'
;MRLCLVSLDFAPARTSGLTIYAERLARLLANHGHAVTVVAARRPGLPGRSFADGIAVERLPIGRSDWIGYGLRAARHVARRRARGELDLVHFLDVHFAWAYRGPFVASLLQSFRQRLTADGGQPYASSWPNRVFRRAYYSGALRWMERPALRRAGALVSLSEATRQEFARHYHIRPERIVLTPPSIDTARFAPPPAEAVAALRRRLGLEGRRVLLHVGFSTPRKGLEYLVAALPALPPDARLVLVGTWEPGYREKVRAAAGAAWERVLETGSVPDAEMPLYFALAEMLTLPSLLEGFGLPALEAMACGTPVVATTAGALPEVVGPCGILVPPRDTPALVAAIRALLDDEPRRAHLARCGRERACAAFSPEREYNTVMRAYRRMTEVM
;
A
#
# COMPACT_ATOMS: atom_id res chain seq x y z
N MET A 1 -24.35 11.69 -0.97
CA MET A 1 -23.75 12.20 0.28
C MET A 1 -22.61 13.13 -0.05
N ARG A 2 -22.35 14.13 0.83
CA ARG A 2 -21.17 15.01 0.76
C ARG A 2 -20.11 14.41 1.69
N LEU A 3 -19.13 13.73 1.09
CA LEU A 3 -18.11 12.97 1.80
C LEU A 3 -16.79 13.76 1.88
N CYS A 4 -16.15 13.74 3.05
CA CYS A 4 -14.82 14.30 3.23
C CYS A 4 -13.84 13.18 3.57
N LEU A 5 -12.89 12.93 2.68
CA LEU A 5 -11.78 12.00 2.90
C LEU A 5 -10.56 12.80 3.39
N VAL A 6 -9.93 12.38 4.48
CA VAL A 6 -8.72 13.03 5.02
C VAL A 6 -7.54 12.10 4.85
N SER A 7 -6.55 12.52 4.06
CA SER A 7 -5.31 11.78 3.80
C SER A 7 -4.11 12.71 3.93
N LEU A 8 -2.93 12.21 4.28
CA LEU A 8 -1.74 13.06 4.30
C LEU A 8 -1.35 13.50 2.89
N ASP A 9 -1.33 12.57 1.94
CA ASP A 9 -0.99 12.84 0.54
C ASP A 9 -2.14 12.45 -0.38
N PHE A 10 -2.24 13.14 -1.50
CA PHE A 10 -3.19 12.86 -2.57
C PHE A 10 -2.61 13.29 -3.92
N ALA A 11 -3.09 12.70 -5.00
CA ALA A 11 -2.63 12.99 -6.37
C ALA A 11 -2.49 14.51 -6.66
N PRO A 12 -1.48 14.90 -7.45
CA PRO A 12 -0.47 14.09 -8.11
C PRO A 12 0.72 13.69 -7.22
N ALA A 13 0.77 14.12 -5.94
CA ALA A 13 1.82 13.73 -5.00
C ALA A 13 1.58 12.30 -4.52
N ARG A 14 2.28 11.33 -5.11
CA ARG A 14 2.20 9.92 -4.78
C ARG A 14 3.44 9.46 -4.03
N THR A 15 3.32 9.37 -2.72
CA THR A 15 4.43 9.04 -1.82
C THR A 15 4.34 7.63 -1.23
N SER A 16 3.15 7.00 -1.31
CA SER A 16 2.92 5.72 -0.65
C SER A 16 1.69 4.98 -1.18
N GLY A 17 1.54 3.71 -0.80
CA GLY A 17 0.33 2.93 -1.09
C GLY A 17 -0.96 3.54 -0.51
N LEU A 18 -0.86 4.33 0.58
CA LEU A 18 -2.01 5.07 1.11
C LEU A 18 -2.53 6.11 0.10
N THR A 19 -1.63 6.79 -0.61
CA THR A 19 -2.04 7.76 -1.63
C THR A 19 -2.82 7.09 -2.77
N ILE A 20 -2.34 5.93 -3.21
CA ILE A 20 -3.02 5.12 -4.25
C ILE A 20 -4.39 4.66 -3.75
N TYR A 21 -4.47 4.17 -2.52
CA TYR A 21 -5.74 3.79 -1.90
C TYR A 21 -6.70 4.97 -1.79
N ALA A 22 -6.23 6.13 -1.31
CA ALA A 22 -7.04 7.34 -1.18
C ALA A 22 -7.63 7.80 -2.52
N GLU A 23 -6.83 7.74 -3.57
CA GLU A 23 -7.24 8.11 -4.94
C GLU A 23 -8.28 7.14 -5.50
N ARG A 24 -8.05 5.84 -5.36
CA ARG A 24 -9.00 4.80 -5.79
C ARG A 24 -10.34 4.91 -5.06
N LEU A 25 -10.30 5.04 -3.74
CA LEU A 25 -11.53 5.17 -2.93
C LEU A 25 -12.28 6.47 -3.28
N ALA A 26 -11.59 7.59 -3.46
CA ALA A 26 -12.22 8.84 -3.84
C ALA A 26 -12.93 8.73 -5.19
N ARG A 27 -12.29 8.14 -6.20
CA ARG A 27 -12.89 7.88 -7.51
C ARG A 27 -14.07 6.90 -7.42
N LEU A 28 -13.91 5.82 -6.67
CA LEU A 28 -14.98 4.85 -6.46
C LEU A 28 -16.25 5.52 -5.91
N LEU A 29 -16.10 6.36 -4.90
CA LEU A 29 -17.22 7.08 -4.29
C LEU A 29 -17.80 8.14 -5.23
N ALA A 30 -16.97 8.89 -5.96
CA ALA A 30 -17.43 9.88 -6.94
C ALA A 30 -18.21 9.21 -8.09
N ASN A 31 -17.73 8.09 -8.60
CA ASN A 31 -18.41 7.32 -9.66
C ASN A 31 -19.80 6.77 -9.23
N HIS A 32 -20.01 6.60 -7.90
CA HIS A 32 -21.32 6.23 -7.34
C HIS A 32 -22.17 7.46 -6.95
N GLY A 33 -21.86 8.64 -7.49
CA GLY A 33 -22.69 9.84 -7.32
C GLY A 33 -22.55 10.56 -5.98
N HIS A 34 -21.48 10.30 -5.22
CA HIS A 34 -21.18 11.07 -4.00
C HIS A 34 -20.40 12.33 -4.33
N ALA A 35 -20.69 13.43 -3.65
CA ALA A 35 -19.87 14.65 -3.71
C ALA A 35 -18.64 14.45 -2.81
N VAL A 36 -17.47 14.18 -3.41
CA VAL A 36 -16.25 13.84 -2.68
C VAL A 36 -15.32 15.05 -2.57
N THR A 37 -14.95 15.39 -1.35
CA THR A 37 -13.87 16.34 -1.05
C THR A 37 -12.72 15.58 -0.39
N VAL A 38 -11.49 15.78 -0.88
CA VAL A 38 -10.29 15.25 -0.24
C VAL A 38 -9.53 16.38 0.41
N VAL A 39 -9.26 16.25 1.71
CA VAL A 39 -8.37 17.14 2.46
C VAL A 39 -7.00 16.49 2.55
N ALA A 40 -5.96 17.15 2.00
CA ALA A 40 -4.60 16.63 1.95
C ALA A 40 -3.56 17.68 2.37
N ALA A 41 -2.31 17.27 2.57
CA ALA A 41 -1.21 18.20 2.79
C ALA A 41 -0.77 18.86 1.47
N ARG A 42 -0.46 20.16 1.52
CA ARG A 42 0.04 20.88 0.36
C ARG A 42 1.53 20.63 0.17
N ARG A 43 1.88 19.95 -0.88
CA ARG A 43 3.28 19.75 -1.29
C ARG A 43 3.77 20.91 -2.15
N PRO A 44 5.10 21.18 -2.20
CA PRO A 44 5.67 22.21 -3.05
C PRO A 44 5.18 22.09 -4.51
N GLY A 45 4.88 23.20 -5.14
CA GLY A 45 4.39 23.26 -6.52
C GLY A 45 2.91 22.92 -6.72
N LEU A 46 2.19 22.44 -5.68
CA LEU A 46 0.78 22.12 -5.81
C LEU A 46 -0.14 23.28 -5.37
N PRO A 47 -1.25 23.52 -6.08
CA PRO A 47 -2.23 24.52 -5.70
C PRO A 47 -2.95 24.12 -4.40
N GLY A 48 -3.41 25.12 -3.64
CA GLY A 48 -4.19 24.90 -2.41
C GLY A 48 -5.54 24.22 -2.66
N ARG A 49 -6.11 24.44 -3.86
CA ARG A 49 -7.36 23.79 -4.30
C ARG A 49 -7.21 23.29 -5.73
N SER A 50 -7.83 22.16 -6.03
CA SER A 50 -7.98 21.64 -7.40
C SER A 50 -9.27 20.83 -7.50
N PHE A 51 -9.73 20.65 -8.73
CA PHE A 51 -10.89 19.81 -9.02
C PHE A 51 -10.54 18.92 -10.23
N ALA A 52 -10.68 17.63 -10.10
CA ALA A 52 -10.46 16.67 -11.18
C ALA A 52 -11.30 15.41 -10.94
N ASP A 53 -11.79 14.78 -11.99
CA ASP A 53 -12.55 13.53 -11.95
C ASP A 53 -13.76 13.55 -10.97
N GLY A 54 -14.45 14.70 -10.85
CA GLY A 54 -15.55 14.85 -9.90
C GLY A 54 -15.14 15.00 -8.43
N ILE A 55 -13.83 15.12 -8.16
CA ILE A 55 -13.25 15.17 -6.80
C ILE A 55 -12.70 16.58 -6.53
N ALA A 56 -13.19 17.22 -5.47
CA ALA A 56 -12.62 18.45 -4.95
C ALA A 56 -11.43 18.13 -4.03
N VAL A 57 -10.28 18.74 -4.24
CA VAL A 57 -9.09 18.55 -3.39
C VAL A 57 -8.71 19.85 -2.73
N GLU A 58 -8.66 19.86 -1.41
CA GLU A 58 -8.24 21.00 -0.59
C GLU A 58 -6.93 20.65 0.13
N ARG A 59 -5.85 21.40 -0.20
CA ARG A 59 -4.52 21.11 0.34
C ARG A 59 -4.15 22.14 1.41
N LEU A 60 -3.94 21.63 2.62
CA LEU A 60 -3.58 22.45 3.78
C LEU A 60 -2.05 22.61 3.89
N PRO A 61 -1.56 23.79 4.32
CA PRO A 61 -0.12 23.96 4.54
C PRO A 61 0.45 22.92 5.50
N ILE A 62 1.66 22.44 5.21
CA ILE A 62 2.40 21.54 6.07
C ILE A 62 3.86 22.00 6.16
N GLY A 63 4.44 22.00 7.36
CA GLY A 63 5.88 22.16 7.56
C GLY A 63 6.65 20.88 7.19
N ARG A 64 7.98 20.95 7.11
CA ARG A 64 8.82 19.76 6.89
C ARG A 64 8.52 18.74 7.98
N SER A 65 8.09 17.52 7.59
CA SER A 65 7.78 16.39 8.50
C SER A 65 6.77 16.70 9.63
N ASP A 66 5.94 17.76 9.48
CA ASP A 66 4.97 18.20 10.49
C ASP A 66 3.65 17.42 10.38
N TRP A 67 3.66 16.14 10.70
CA TRP A 67 2.48 15.28 10.67
C TRP A 67 1.49 15.60 11.79
N ILE A 68 2.01 16.00 12.97
CA ILE A 68 1.19 16.39 14.12
C ILE A 68 0.41 17.66 13.79
N GLY A 69 1.10 18.69 13.31
CA GLY A 69 0.47 19.93 12.89
C GLY A 69 -0.49 19.76 11.72
N TYR A 70 -0.23 18.81 10.79
CA TYR A 70 -1.20 18.48 9.75
C TYR A 70 -2.49 17.92 10.36
N GLY A 71 -2.42 16.95 11.25
CA GLY A 71 -3.60 16.38 11.91
C GLY A 71 -4.46 17.44 12.62
N LEU A 72 -3.82 18.39 13.29
CA LEU A 72 -4.52 19.50 13.95
C LEU A 72 -5.20 20.44 12.94
N ARG A 73 -4.49 20.82 11.86
CA ARG A 73 -5.05 21.69 10.81
C ARG A 73 -6.20 21.02 10.07
N ALA A 74 -6.04 19.73 9.72
CA ALA A 74 -7.08 18.94 9.08
C ALA A 74 -8.33 18.86 9.98
N ALA A 75 -8.15 18.53 11.27
CA ALA A 75 -9.24 18.45 12.23
C ALA A 75 -10.01 19.78 12.35
N ARG A 76 -9.31 20.91 12.47
CA ARG A 76 -9.93 22.24 12.55
C ARG A 76 -10.65 22.61 11.24
N HIS A 77 -10.04 22.33 10.10
CA HIS A 77 -10.62 22.60 8.79
C HIS A 77 -11.93 21.84 8.57
N VAL A 78 -11.88 20.52 8.81
CA VAL A 78 -13.05 19.64 8.66
C VAL A 78 -14.15 19.99 9.67
N ALA A 79 -13.80 20.33 10.91
CA ALA A 79 -14.77 20.75 11.93
C ALA A 79 -15.54 22.01 11.51
N ARG A 80 -14.85 23.02 10.94
CA ARG A 80 -15.49 24.25 10.44
C ARG A 80 -16.45 23.97 9.27
N ARG A 81 -16.06 23.12 8.32
CA ARG A 81 -16.91 22.74 7.21
C ARG A 81 -18.15 21.96 7.66
N ARG A 82 -17.97 21.04 8.61
CA ARG A 82 -19.09 20.29 9.17
C ARG A 82 -20.07 21.21 9.92
N ALA A 83 -19.56 22.15 10.71
CA ALA A 83 -20.40 23.13 11.43
C ALA A 83 -21.24 24.02 10.48
N ARG A 84 -20.77 24.23 9.24
CA ARG A 84 -21.53 24.94 8.18
C ARG A 84 -22.52 24.04 7.42
N GLY A 85 -22.64 22.76 7.82
CA GLY A 85 -23.49 21.81 7.13
C GLY A 85 -22.99 21.41 5.72
N GLU A 86 -21.69 21.60 5.42
CA GLU A 86 -21.12 21.30 4.10
C GLU A 86 -20.76 19.81 3.93
N LEU A 87 -20.70 19.04 5.00
CA LEU A 87 -20.26 17.64 5.02
C LEU A 87 -21.26 16.76 5.75
N ASP A 88 -21.63 15.67 5.14
CA ASP A 88 -22.49 14.64 5.75
C ASP A 88 -21.65 13.62 6.55
N LEU A 89 -20.46 13.26 6.03
CA LEU A 89 -19.58 12.27 6.64
C LEU A 89 -18.11 12.63 6.46
N VAL A 90 -17.32 12.31 7.48
CA VAL A 90 -15.86 12.47 7.51
C VAL A 90 -15.20 11.11 7.66
N HIS A 91 -14.27 10.77 6.76
CA HIS A 91 -13.48 9.56 6.82
C HIS A 91 -11.98 9.89 6.82
N PHE A 92 -11.30 9.62 7.92
CA PHE A 92 -9.86 9.67 8.01
C PHE A 92 -9.27 8.38 7.45
N LEU A 93 -8.58 8.47 6.31
CA LEU A 93 -7.99 7.30 5.64
C LEU A 93 -6.75 6.73 6.36
N ASP A 94 -6.31 7.40 7.40
CA ASP A 94 -5.38 6.88 8.39
C ASP A 94 -5.83 7.43 9.77
N VAL A 95 -6.13 6.54 10.69
CA VAL A 95 -6.60 6.86 12.06
C VAL A 95 -5.66 7.81 12.79
N HIS A 96 -4.39 7.81 12.44
CA HIS A 96 -3.38 8.67 13.06
C HIS A 96 -3.65 10.16 12.89
N PHE A 97 -4.32 10.58 11.81
CA PHE A 97 -4.66 11.99 11.58
C PHE A 97 -5.96 12.44 12.25
N ALA A 98 -6.75 11.51 12.81
CA ALA A 98 -8.01 11.82 13.48
C ALA A 98 -7.84 12.25 14.95
N TRP A 99 -6.63 12.22 15.51
CA TRP A 99 -6.36 12.42 16.94
C TRP A 99 -6.89 13.74 17.53
N ALA A 100 -6.91 14.79 16.74
CA ALA A 100 -7.38 16.12 17.17
C ALA A 100 -8.84 16.40 16.83
N TYR A 101 -9.49 15.56 15.98
CA TYR A 101 -10.87 15.76 15.58
C TYR A 101 -11.84 15.30 16.67
N ARG A 102 -12.89 16.09 16.96
CA ARG A 102 -13.86 15.85 18.05
C ARG A 102 -15.26 15.49 17.54
N GLY A 103 -15.55 15.75 16.27
CA GLY A 103 -16.83 15.33 15.67
C GLY A 103 -16.87 13.83 15.36
N PRO A 104 -18.02 13.32 14.92
CA PRO A 104 -18.14 11.93 14.50
C PRO A 104 -17.39 11.67 13.20
N PHE A 105 -16.71 10.52 13.09
CA PHE A 105 -15.89 10.15 11.93
C PHE A 105 -15.73 8.65 11.76
N VAL A 106 -15.44 8.25 10.53
CA VAL A 106 -14.93 6.92 10.18
C VAL A 106 -13.40 6.98 10.11
N ALA A 107 -12.70 5.93 10.52
CA ALA A 107 -11.26 5.84 10.38
C ALA A 107 -10.81 4.52 9.77
N SER A 108 -9.90 4.60 8.79
CA SER A 108 -9.20 3.43 8.26
C SER A 108 -8.02 3.05 9.14
N LEU A 109 -7.88 1.74 9.35
CA LEU A 109 -6.79 1.10 10.07
C LEU A 109 -5.81 0.54 9.03
N LEU A 110 -4.57 1.03 9.04
CA LEU A 110 -3.53 0.62 8.10
C LEU A 110 -2.47 -0.24 8.79
N GLN A 111 -1.56 0.41 9.49
CA GLN A 111 -0.51 -0.21 10.30
C GLN A 111 -0.44 0.52 11.63
N SER A 112 -0.61 -0.20 12.75
CA SER A 112 -0.57 0.42 14.05
C SER A 112 0.83 0.95 14.41
N PHE A 113 0.90 1.97 15.25
CA PHE A 113 2.18 2.39 15.81
C PHE A 113 2.81 1.29 16.65
N ARG A 114 2.00 0.45 17.30
CA ARG A 114 2.51 -0.71 18.03
C ARG A 114 3.20 -1.71 17.11
N GLN A 115 2.59 -2.04 15.98
CA GLN A 115 3.20 -2.91 14.96
C GLN A 115 4.51 -2.34 14.44
N ARG A 116 4.55 -1.02 14.18
CA ARG A 116 5.78 -0.33 13.75
C ARG A 116 6.87 -0.33 14.82
N LEU A 117 6.51 -0.31 16.11
CA LEU A 117 7.44 -0.39 17.23
C LEU A 117 8.12 -1.75 17.34
N THR A 118 7.40 -2.83 17.03
CA THR A 118 7.83 -4.21 17.32
C THR A 118 8.16 -5.02 16.07
N ALA A 119 8.12 -4.40 14.90
CA ALA A 119 8.18 -5.10 13.62
C ALA A 119 9.51 -5.80 13.33
N ASP A 120 10.63 -5.32 13.89
CA ASP A 120 11.97 -5.87 13.69
C ASP A 120 12.53 -6.49 14.99
N GLY A 121 12.05 -7.68 15.32
CA GLY A 121 12.52 -8.38 16.53
C GLY A 121 12.27 -7.59 17.82
N GLY A 122 11.13 -6.91 17.93
CA GLY A 122 10.76 -6.06 19.06
C GLY A 122 11.23 -4.62 18.96
N GLN A 123 11.71 -4.21 17.78
CA GLN A 123 12.20 -2.84 17.52
C GLN A 123 11.64 -2.26 16.21
N PRO A 124 11.61 -0.91 16.03
CA PRO A 124 11.22 -0.29 14.79
C PRO A 124 12.22 -0.59 13.66
N TYR A 125 11.71 -0.85 12.45
CA TYR A 125 12.56 -0.87 11.25
C TYR A 125 13.23 0.47 11.05
N ALA A 126 14.54 0.47 10.83
CA ALA A 126 15.31 1.67 10.55
C ALA A 126 16.57 1.37 9.74
N SER A 127 16.98 2.30 8.89
CA SER A 127 18.23 2.23 8.12
C SER A 127 19.49 2.45 8.98
N SER A 128 19.34 3.12 10.14
CA SER A 128 20.44 3.44 11.06
C SER A 128 19.99 3.41 12.51
N TRP A 129 20.96 3.28 13.45
CA TRP A 129 20.67 3.28 14.89
C TRP A 129 20.05 4.61 15.40
N PRO A 130 20.50 5.81 15.01
CA PRO A 130 19.84 7.05 15.41
C PRO A 130 18.38 7.13 14.94
N ASN A 131 18.09 6.70 13.70
CA ASN A 131 16.72 6.61 13.19
C ASN A 131 15.88 5.62 13.99
N ARG A 132 16.47 4.53 14.48
CA ARG A 132 15.77 3.54 15.31
C ARG A 132 15.34 4.11 16.65
N VAL A 133 16.24 4.83 17.32
CA VAL A 133 15.96 5.52 18.60
C VAL A 133 14.87 6.57 18.41
N PHE A 134 15.00 7.41 17.40
CA PHE A 134 13.99 8.42 17.07
C PHE A 134 12.61 7.79 16.79
N ARG A 135 12.56 6.77 15.95
CA ARG A 135 11.30 6.07 15.62
C ARG A 135 10.68 5.41 16.85
N ARG A 136 11.50 4.85 17.74
CA ARG A 136 11.00 4.25 19.00
C ARG A 136 10.34 5.31 19.89
N ALA A 137 10.98 6.44 20.11
CA ALA A 137 10.43 7.55 20.90
C ALA A 137 9.16 8.12 20.26
N TYR A 138 9.22 8.38 18.96
CA TYR A 138 8.10 8.92 18.19
C TYR A 138 6.88 7.98 18.21
N TYR A 139 7.06 6.70 17.88
CA TYR A 139 5.93 5.76 17.83
C TYR A 139 5.34 5.47 19.22
N SER A 140 6.17 5.46 20.28
CA SER A 140 5.67 5.29 21.63
C SER A 140 4.79 6.47 22.09
N GLY A 141 5.23 7.70 21.81
CA GLY A 141 4.44 8.91 22.07
C GLY A 141 3.18 8.96 21.21
N ALA A 142 3.32 8.74 19.90
CA ALA A 142 2.20 8.76 18.96
C ALA A 142 1.14 7.69 19.28
N LEU A 143 1.55 6.48 19.69
CA LEU A 143 0.67 5.42 20.14
C LEU A 143 -0.23 5.89 21.29
N ARG A 144 0.36 6.55 22.29
CA ARG A 144 -0.36 6.99 23.50
C ARG A 144 -1.27 8.18 23.24
N TRP A 145 -0.78 9.19 22.53
CA TRP A 145 -1.44 10.50 22.42
C TRP A 145 -2.28 10.68 21.15
N MET A 146 -2.01 9.92 20.11
CA MET A 146 -2.70 10.04 18.83
C MET A 146 -3.60 8.84 18.53
N GLU A 147 -3.03 7.64 18.47
CA GLU A 147 -3.74 6.46 17.95
C GLU A 147 -4.82 5.98 18.90
N ARG A 148 -4.50 5.74 20.18
CA ARG A 148 -5.49 5.27 21.16
C ARG A 148 -6.70 6.20 21.35
N PRO A 149 -6.52 7.53 21.48
CA PRO A 149 -7.66 8.43 21.57
C PRO A 149 -8.51 8.48 20.29
N ALA A 150 -7.88 8.39 19.11
CA ALA A 150 -8.60 8.35 17.84
C ALA A 150 -9.45 7.08 17.71
N LEU A 151 -8.87 5.90 18.01
CA LEU A 151 -9.59 4.61 17.99
C LEU A 151 -10.82 4.59 18.90
N ARG A 152 -10.72 5.21 20.09
CA ARG A 152 -11.85 5.26 21.04
C ARG A 152 -12.99 6.14 20.55
N ARG A 153 -12.68 7.21 19.81
CA ARG A 153 -13.68 8.20 19.37
C ARG A 153 -14.28 7.92 18.01
N ALA A 154 -13.65 7.06 17.21
CA ALA A 154 -14.17 6.71 15.91
C ALA A 154 -15.56 6.06 16.03
N GLY A 155 -16.54 6.59 15.33
CA GLY A 155 -17.90 6.02 15.26
C GLY A 155 -17.91 4.71 14.49
N ALA A 156 -17.09 4.59 13.45
CA ALA A 156 -16.84 3.33 12.75
C ALA A 156 -15.35 3.19 12.40
N LEU A 157 -14.87 1.95 12.43
CA LEU A 157 -13.51 1.58 12.04
C LEU A 157 -13.54 0.71 10.78
N VAL A 158 -12.63 0.96 9.88
CA VAL A 158 -12.47 0.23 8.62
C VAL A 158 -11.09 -0.39 8.59
N SER A 159 -10.98 -1.68 8.26
CA SER A 159 -9.71 -2.35 8.02
C SER A 159 -9.61 -2.83 6.58
N LEU A 160 -8.44 -2.70 5.98
CA LEU A 160 -8.19 -3.12 4.60
C LEU A 160 -7.92 -4.64 4.51
N SER A 161 -7.60 -5.29 5.64
CA SER A 161 -7.29 -6.72 5.70
C SER A 161 -7.73 -7.35 7.02
N GLU A 162 -7.95 -8.64 6.99
CA GLU A 162 -8.25 -9.41 8.19
C GLU A 162 -7.08 -9.40 9.17
N ALA A 163 -5.84 -9.53 8.66
CA ALA A 163 -4.64 -9.47 9.48
C ALA A 163 -4.55 -8.15 10.26
N THR A 164 -4.80 -7.01 9.60
CA THR A 164 -4.84 -5.70 10.26
C THR A 164 -6.00 -5.61 11.25
N ARG A 165 -7.19 -6.14 10.88
CA ARG A 165 -8.36 -6.16 11.78
C ARG A 165 -8.05 -6.90 13.07
N GLN A 166 -7.50 -8.10 12.97
CA GLN A 166 -7.14 -8.93 14.13
C GLN A 166 -6.03 -8.31 14.97
N GLU A 167 -5.05 -7.69 14.33
CA GLU A 167 -3.96 -6.99 15.03
C GLU A 167 -4.52 -5.85 15.90
N PHE A 168 -5.33 -4.96 15.32
CA PHE A 168 -5.96 -3.88 16.09
C PHE A 168 -6.92 -4.39 17.16
N ALA A 169 -7.72 -5.41 16.85
CA ALA A 169 -8.61 -6.03 17.83
C ALA A 169 -7.83 -6.56 19.03
N ARG A 170 -6.75 -7.31 18.80
CA ARG A 170 -5.91 -7.91 19.85
C ARG A 170 -5.16 -6.85 20.66
N HIS A 171 -4.55 -5.87 20.00
CA HIS A 171 -3.66 -4.92 20.68
C HIS A 171 -4.37 -3.77 21.38
N TYR A 172 -5.57 -3.42 20.93
CA TYR A 172 -6.35 -2.31 21.51
C TYR A 172 -7.62 -2.79 22.21
N HIS A 173 -7.83 -4.12 22.33
CA HIS A 173 -9.01 -4.74 22.92
C HIS A 173 -10.31 -4.21 22.28
N ILE A 174 -10.29 -4.04 20.95
CA ILE A 174 -11.46 -3.65 20.17
C ILE A 174 -12.16 -4.93 19.73
N ARG A 175 -13.47 -5.03 19.93
CA ARG A 175 -14.23 -6.17 19.39
C ARG A 175 -14.14 -6.19 17.86
N PRO A 176 -13.75 -7.32 17.24
CA PRO A 176 -13.56 -7.39 15.77
C PRO A 176 -14.77 -6.91 14.96
N GLU A 177 -16.00 -7.14 15.49
CA GLU A 177 -17.26 -6.76 14.85
C GLU A 177 -17.42 -5.23 14.74
N ARG A 178 -16.72 -4.45 15.54
CA ARG A 178 -16.66 -2.99 15.41
C ARG A 178 -15.81 -2.52 14.22
N ILE A 179 -14.98 -3.40 13.66
CA ILE A 179 -14.09 -3.08 12.55
C ILE A 179 -14.67 -3.71 11.28
N VAL A 180 -15.12 -2.88 10.36
CA VAL A 180 -15.65 -3.34 9.06
C VAL A 180 -14.48 -3.67 8.16
N LEU A 181 -14.43 -4.89 7.63
CA LEU A 181 -13.43 -5.31 6.66
C LEU A 181 -13.82 -4.76 5.27
N THR A 182 -12.94 -3.96 4.69
CA THR A 182 -13.11 -3.33 3.37
C THR A 182 -11.83 -3.47 2.56
N PRO A 183 -11.56 -4.65 1.99
CA PRO A 183 -10.40 -4.81 1.13
C PRO A 183 -10.45 -3.84 -0.06
N PRO A 184 -9.33 -3.17 -0.39
CA PRO A 184 -9.24 -2.32 -1.56
C PRO A 184 -9.53 -3.10 -2.84
N SER A 185 -10.27 -2.48 -3.76
CA SER A 185 -10.54 -3.04 -5.07
C SER A 185 -9.41 -2.81 -6.06
N ILE A 186 -9.49 -3.49 -7.19
CA ILE A 186 -8.61 -3.31 -8.34
C ILE A 186 -9.39 -2.84 -9.56
N ASP A 187 -8.86 -1.84 -10.26
CA ASP A 187 -9.33 -1.44 -11.57
C ASP A 187 -8.83 -2.45 -12.62
N THR A 188 -9.67 -3.43 -12.95
CA THR A 188 -9.34 -4.51 -13.87
C THR A 188 -9.34 -4.08 -15.33
N ALA A 189 -9.85 -2.90 -15.67
CA ALA A 189 -9.72 -2.31 -17.00
C ALA A 189 -8.31 -1.75 -17.18
N ARG A 190 -7.80 -1.06 -16.17
CA ARG A 190 -6.44 -0.52 -16.16
C ARG A 190 -5.39 -1.59 -15.95
N PHE A 191 -5.56 -2.46 -14.95
CA PHE A 191 -4.66 -3.58 -14.65
C PHE A 191 -5.16 -4.84 -15.37
N ALA A 192 -5.06 -4.82 -16.69
CA ALA A 192 -5.29 -5.95 -17.58
C ALA A 192 -3.97 -6.37 -18.24
N PRO A 193 -3.84 -7.61 -18.72
CA PRO A 193 -2.71 -7.99 -19.56
C PRO A 193 -2.61 -7.05 -20.76
N PRO A 194 -1.50 -6.31 -20.91
CA PRO A 194 -1.33 -5.39 -22.03
C PRO A 194 -0.98 -6.13 -23.33
N PRO A 195 -1.04 -5.45 -24.50
CA PRO A 195 -0.64 -6.04 -25.76
C PRO A 195 0.82 -6.53 -25.74
N ALA A 196 1.07 -7.73 -26.28
CA ALA A 196 2.41 -8.35 -26.28
C ALA A 196 3.49 -7.48 -26.94
N GLU A 197 3.14 -6.75 -28.01
CA GLU A 197 4.04 -5.83 -28.70
C GLU A 197 4.52 -4.68 -27.79
N ALA A 198 3.63 -4.13 -26.95
CA ALA A 198 3.99 -3.08 -25.99
C ALA A 198 4.94 -3.61 -24.90
N VAL A 199 4.73 -4.84 -24.44
CA VAL A 199 5.63 -5.52 -23.50
C VAL A 199 7.00 -5.77 -24.16
N ALA A 200 7.03 -6.25 -25.40
CA ALA A 200 8.27 -6.46 -26.15
C ALA A 200 9.03 -5.14 -26.38
N ALA A 201 8.33 -4.06 -26.68
CA ALA A 201 8.93 -2.73 -26.82
C ALA A 201 9.56 -2.26 -25.50
N LEU A 202 8.88 -2.45 -24.36
CA LEU A 202 9.44 -2.16 -23.04
C LEU A 202 10.67 -3.02 -22.74
N ARG A 203 10.62 -4.33 -23.08
CA ARG A 203 11.74 -5.27 -22.90
C ARG A 203 12.99 -4.80 -23.66
N ARG A 204 12.84 -4.39 -24.94
CA ARG A 204 13.94 -3.79 -25.74
C ARG A 204 14.45 -2.48 -25.14
N ARG A 205 13.53 -1.56 -24.76
CA ARG A 205 13.90 -0.27 -24.15
C ARG A 205 14.75 -0.43 -22.88
N LEU A 206 14.51 -1.49 -22.12
CA LEU A 206 15.23 -1.79 -20.88
C LEU A 206 16.46 -2.71 -21.06
N GLY A 207 16.75 -3.18 -22.27
CA GLY A 207 17.87 -4.10 -22.55
C GLY A 207 17.70 -5.48 -21.90
N LEU A 208 16.46 -5.96 -21.77
CA LEU A 208 16.11 -7.20 -21.09
C LEU A 208 15.79 -8.35 -22.06
N GLU A 209 16.20 -8.25 -23.32
CA GLU A 209 16.02 -9.30 -24.33
C GLU A 209 16.77 -10.56 -23.93
N GLY A 210 16.13 -11.72 -24.02
CA GLY A 210 16.68 -12.99 -23.57
C GLY A 210 16.93 -13.11 -22.07
N ARG A 211 16.39 -12.21 -21.25
CA ARG A 211 16.52 -12.23 -19.80
C ARG A 211 15.21 -12.65 -19.13
N ARG A 212 15.31 -13.42 -18.04
CA ARG A 212 14.20 -13.74 -17.15
C ARG A 212 14.06 -12.64 -16.10
N VAL A 213 12.91 -11.98 -16.06
CA VAL A 213 12.69 -10.78 -15.27
C VAL A 213 11.95 -11.11 -13.97
N LEU A 214 12.56 -10.77 -12.83
CA LEU A 214 11.90 -10.66 -11.53
C LEU A 214 11.54 -9.20 -11.31
N LEU A 215 10.35 -8.91 -10.85
CA LEU A 215 9.90 -7.55 -10.58
C LEU A 215 9.70 -7.31 -9.08
N HIS A 216 10.16 -6.17 -8.60
CA HIS A 216 9.73 -5.62 -7.30
C HIS A 216 9.19 -4.21 -7.47
N VAL A 217 8.06 -3.91 -6.82
CA VAL A 217 7.39 -2.61 -6.95
C VAL A 217 7.14 -1.99 -5.57
N GLY A 218 7.51 -0.73 -5.41
CA GLY A 218 7.13 0.08 -4.27
C GLY A 218 8.23 0.99 -3.73
N PHE A 219 7.90 1.76 -2.68
CA PHE A 219 8.88 2.53 -1.92
C PHE A 219 9.76 1.59 -1.09
N SER A 220 11.03 1.51 -1.46
CA SER A 220 12.00 0.59 -0.89
C SER A 220 12.46 1.05 0.50
N THR A 221 12.04 0.32 1.52
CA THR A 221 12.35 0.55 2.94
C THR A 221 12.70 -0.77 3.61
N PRO A 222 13.35 -0.79 4.78
CA PRO A 222 13.72 -2.04 5.47
C PRO A 222 12.58 -3.03 5.66
N ARG A 223 11.33 -2.55 5.84
CA ARG A 223 10.16 -3.42 5.97
C ARG A 223 9.81 -4.21 4.69
N LYS A 224 10.34 -3.77 3.53
CA LYS A 224 10.13 -4.45 2.24
C LYS A 224 11.10 -5.61 2.01
N GLY A 225 12.15 -5.74 2.83
CA GLY A 225 13.03 -6.91 2.86
C GLY A 225 13.83 -7.13 1.58
N LEU A 226 14.14 -6.07 0.82
CA LEU A 226 14.88 -6.20 -0.45
C LEU A 226 16.25 -6.83 -0.29
N GLU A 227 16.87 -6.71 0.88
CA GLU A 227 18.14 -7.38 1.20
C GLU A 227 18.06 -8.91 1.03
N TYR A 228 16.92 -9.53 1.34
CA TYR A 228 16.72 -10.97 1.16
C TYR A 228 16.57 -11.36 -0.32
N LEU A 229 15.93 -10.49 -1.12
CA LEU A 229 15.74 -10.74 -2.55
C LEU A 229 17.05 -10.58 -3.32
N VAL A 230 17.84 -9.54 -3.05
CA VAL A 230 19.12 -9.36 -3.73
C VAL A 230 20.15 -10.41 -3.29
N ALA A 231 20.10 -10.87 -2.04
CA ALA A 231 20.92 -11.98 -1.55
C ALA A 231 20.55 -13.31 -2.19
N ALA A 232 19.35 -13.44 -2.75
CA ALA A 232 18.93 -14.64 -3.51
C ALA A 232 19.53 -14.69 -4.92
N LEU A 233 19.88 -13.53 -5.53
CA LEU A 233 20.30 -13.45 -6.93
C LEU A 233 21.48 -14.36 -7.31
N PRO A 234 22.55 -14.54 -6.49
CA PRO A 234 23.65 -15.44 -6.83
C PRO A 234 23.21 -16.90 -7.03
N ALA A 235 22.18 -17.34 -6.33
CA ALA A 235 21.65 -18.69 -6.43
C ALA A 235 20.63 -18.88 -7.57
N LEU A 236 20.23 -17.81 -8.27
CA LEU A 236 19.32 -17.86 -9.39
C LEU A 236 20.09 -17.96 -10.72
N PRO A 237 19.46 -18.44 -11.80
CA PRO A 237 20.08 -18.55 -13.11
C PRO A 237 20.76 -17.26 -13.57
N PRO A 238 21.87 -17.31 -14.30
CA PRO A 238 22.69 -16.15 -14.64
C PRO A 238 21.98 -15.12 -15.57
N ASP A 239 20.95 -15.55 -16.28
CA ASP A 239 20.10 -14.72 -17.13
C ASP A 239 18.96 -14.03 -16.35
N ALA A 240 18.73 -14.37 -15.10
CA ALA A 240 17.74 -13.69 -14.27
C ALA A 240 18.17 -12.23 -13.98
N ARG A 241 17.24 -11.30 -14.10
CA ARG A 241 17.40 -9.87 -13.79
C ARG A 241 16.32 -9.42 -12.82
N LEU A 242 16.69 -8.59 -11.87
CA LEU A 242 15.75 -7.97 -10.93
C LEU A 242 15.48 -6.53 -11.36
N VAL A 243 14.23 -6.23 -11.70
CA VAL A 243 13.77 -4.88 -11.98
C VAL A 243 13.14 -4.30 -10.73
N LEU A 244 13.66 -3.17 -10.25
CA LEU A 244 13.16 -2.43 -9.10
C LEU A 244 12.44 -1.16 -9.57
N VAL A 245 11.12 -1.12 -9.38
CA VAL A 245 10.29 0.04 -9.70
C VAL A 245 9.94 0.76 -8.40
N GLY A 246 10.32 2.04 -8.29
CA GLY A 246 10.05 2.87 -7.13
C GLY A 246 11.25 3.65 -6.63
N THR A 247 11.09 4.30 -5.49
CA THR A 247 12.13 5.13 -4.86
C THR A 247 12.59 4.52 -3.54
N TRP A 248 13.67 5.06 -2.98
CA TRP A 248 14.34 4.51 -1.81
C TRP A 248 14.15 5.40 -0.57
N GLU A 249 14.06 4.75 0.60
CA GLU A 249 14.32 5.42 1.88
C GLU A 249 15.81 5.78 1.94
N PRO A 250 16.17 7.01 2.37
CA PRO A 250 17.57 7.42 2.48
C PRO A 250 18.42 6.43 3.30
N GLY A 251 19.57 6.04 2.75
CA GLY A 251 20.51 5.10 3.37
C GLY A 251 20.13 3.61 3.27
N TYR A 252 18.95 3.27 2.73
CA TYR A 252 18.59 1.86 2.58
C TYR A 252 19.12 1.25 1.27
N ARG A 253 19.25 2.05 0.21
CA ARG A 253 19.80 1.60 -1.08
C ARG A 253 21.22 1.04 -0.93
N GLU A 254 22.08 1.74 -0.20
CA GLU A 254 23.45 1.34 0.04
C GLU A 254 23.53 0.01 0.80
N LYS A 255 22.68 -0.17 1.80
CA LYS A 255 22.57 -1.42 2.54
C LYS A 255 22.18 -2.59 1.63
N VAL A 256 21.16 -2.41 0.77
CA VAL A 256 20.69 -3.44 -0.16
C VAL A 256 21.76 -3.75 -1.21
N ARG A 257 22.44 -2.71 -1.74
CA ARG A 257 23.55 -2.89 -2.69
C ARG A 257 24.72 -3.68 -2.07
N ALA A 258 25.08 -3.37 -0.82
CA ALA A 258 26.10 -4.12 -0.10
C ALA A 258 25.71 -5.61 0.09
N ALA A 259 24.44 -5.89 0.38
CA ALA A 259 23.92 -7.26 0.52
C ALA A 259 23.95 -8.03 -0.81
N ALA A 260 23.80 -7.35 -1.93
CA ALA A 260 23.87 -7.95 -3.26
C ALA A 260 25.30 -8.29 -3.70
N GLY A 261 26.31 -7.51 -3.25
CA GLY A 261 27.68 -7.65 -3.72
C GLY A 261 27.79 -7.54 -5.23
N ALA A 262 28.53 -8.46 -5.86
CA ALA A 262 28.69 -8.53 -7.32
C ALA A 262 27.36 -8.77 -8.07
N ALA A 263 26.38 -9.40 -7.45
CA ALA A 263 25.09 -9.64 -8.09
C ALA A 263 24.26 -8.36 -8.30
N TRP A 264 24.70 -7.20 -7.78
CA TRP A 264 24.07 -5.90 -8.04
C TRP A 264 24.05 -5.53 -9.54
N GLU A 265 25.00 -5.99 -10.33
CA GLU A 265 25.01 -5.81 -11.80
C GLU A 265 23.79 -6.43 -12.51
N ARG A 266 23.10 -7.35 -11.82
CA ARG A 266 21.87 -7.99 -12.28
C ARG A 266 20.60 -7.23 -11.88
N VAL A 267 20.74 -6.09 -11.18
CA VAL A 267 19.64 -5.25 -10.70
C VAL A 267 19.49 -4.03 -11.61
N LEU A 268 18.30 -3.85 -12.14
CA LEU A 268 17.90 -2.67 -12.91
C LEU A 268 16.97 -1.80 -12.07
N GLU A 269 17.42 -0.60 -11.73
CA GLU A 269 16.61 0.40 -11.03
C GLU A 269 15.98 1.34 -12.05
N THR A 270 14.64 1.42 -12.07
CA THR A 270 13.92 2.31 -12.99
C THR A 270 13.55 3.65 -12.34
N GLY A 271 13.62 3.73 -11.00
CA GLY A 271 12.97 4.82 -10.28
C GLY A 271 11.45 4.72 -10.36
N SER A 272 10.77 5.86 -10.14
CA SER A 272 9.32 5.93 -10.35
C SER A 272 8.99 5.90 -11.83
N VAL A 273 8.01 5.10 -12.20
CA VAL A 273 7.50 5.03 -13.57
C VAL A 273 6.09 5.63 -13.65
N PRO A 274 5.67 6.10 -14.84
CA PRO A 274 4.31 6.57 -15.04
C PRO A 274 3.31 5.46 -14.70
N ASP A 275 2.26 5.82 -14.01
CA ASP A 275 1.21 4.87 -13.62
C ASP A 275 0.56 4.12 -14.79
N ALA A 276 0.47 4.77 -15.95
CA ALA A 276 -0.07 4.15 -17.16
C ALA A 276 0.84 3.03 -17.69
N GLU A 277 2.14 3.07 -17.39
CA GLU A 277 3.10 2.04 -17.79
C GLU A 277 3.17 0.86 -16.81
N MET A 278 2.64 1.00 -15.58
CA MET A 278 2.73 -0.06 -14.57
C MET A 278 2.24 -1.44 -15.05
N PRO A 279 1.12 -1.57 -15.80
CA PRO A 279 0.70 -2.86 -16.34
C PRO A 279 1.75 -3.51 -17.25
N LEU A 280 2.53 -2.70 -18.01
CA LEU A 280 3.60 -3.21 -18.86
C LEU A 280 4.75 -3.82 -18.03
N TYR A 281 5.11 -3.18 -16.90
CA TYR A 281 6.13 -3.70 -15.99
C TYR A 281 5.70 -5.01 -15.33
N PHE A 282 4.42 -5.12 -14.92
CA PHE A 282 3.91 -6.39 -14.41
C PHE A 282 3.97 -7.48 -15.48
N ALA A 283 3.49 -7.21 -16.68
CA ALA A 283 3.46 -8.19 -17.77
C ALA A 283 4.86 -8.53 -18.35
N LEU A 284 5.85 -7.64 -18.17
CA LEU A 284 7.24 -7.87 -18.55
C LEU A 284 7.88 -9.00 -17.73
N ALA A 285 7.43 -9.16 -16.46
CA ALA A 285 8.07 -10.02 -15.48
C ALA A 285 7.55 -11.46 -15.51
N GLU A 286 8.45 -12.42 -15.32
CA GLU A 286 8.10 -13.82 -15.07
C GLU A 286 7.29 -13.95 -13.76
N MET A 287 7.57 -13.08 -12.79
CA MET A 287 6.86 -12.99 -11.52
C MET A 287 7.12 -11.68 -10.79
N LEU A 288 6.16 -11.24 -9.99
CA LEU A 288 6.37 -10.24 -8.96
C LEU A 288 6.95 -10.90 -7.71
N THR A 289 7.97 -10.28 -7.09
CA THR A 289 8.58 -10.75 -5.84
C THR A 289 8.39 -9.73 -4.72
N LEU A 290 7.76 -10.13 -3.62
CA LEU A 290 7.50 -9.29 -2.45
C LEU A 290 8.06 -9.93 -1.18
N PRO A 291 9.36 -9.74 -0.88
CA PRO A 291 10.02 -10.32 0.29
C PRO A 291 9.71 -9.53 1.58
N SER A 292 8.54 -8.91 1.65
CA SER A 292 8.16 -7.99 2.72
C SER A 292 8.22 -8.63 4.10
N LEU A 293 8.69 -7.86 5.07
CA LEU A 293 8.70 -8.22 6.49
C LEU A 293 7.47 -7.66 7.22
N LEU A 294 6.83 -6.66 6.63
CA LEU A 294 5.61 -6.05 7.11
C LEU A 294 4.84 -5.47 5.92
N GLU A 295 3.59 -5.93 5.73
CA GLU A 295 2.72 -5.44 4.66
C GLU A 295 1.29 -5.19 5.17
N GLY A 296 0.76 -4.00 4.88
CA GLY A 296 -0.59 -3.62 5.32
C GLY A 296 -1.69 -4.26 4.49
N PHE A 297 -1.47 -4.32 3.17
CA PHE A 297 -2.38 -5.00 2.24
C PHE A 297 -1.63 -5.71 1.11
N GLY A 298 -0.78 -5.02 0.37
CA GLY A 298 -0.05 -5.60 -0.75
C GLY A 298 -0.67 -5.23 -2.10
N LEU A 299 -0.99 -3.96 -2.31
CA LEU A 299 -1.52 -3.48 -3.59
C LEU A 299 -0.71 -3.95 -4.81
N PRO A 300 0.65 -3.96 -4.79
CA PRO A 300 1.42 -4.49 -5.92
C PRO A 300 1.14 -5.96 -6.22
N ALA A 301 0.86 -6.79 -5.20
CA ALA A 301 0.48 -8.20 -5.44
C ALA A 301 -0.86 -8.28 -6.17
N LEU A 302 -1.84 -7.50 -5.73
CA LEU A 302 -3.16 -7.44 -6.37
C LEU A 302 -3.07 -6.91 -7.81
N GLU A 303 -2.25 -5.90 -8.05
CA GLU A 303 -2.01 -5.31 -9.38
C GLU A 303 -1.33 -6.31 -10.33
N ALA A 304 -0.31 -7.03 -9.86
CA ALA A 304 0.36 -8.08 -10.60
C ALA A 304 -0.61 -9.21 -10.97
N MET A 305 -1.38 -9.70 -10.00
CA MET A 305 -2.40 -10.72 -10.21
C MET A 305 -3.43 -10.29 -11.26
N ALA A 306 -3.91 -9.06 -11.19
CA ALA A 306 -4.84 -8.51 -12.19
C ALA A 306 -4.24 -8.43 -13.59
N CYS A 307 -2.93 -8.16 -13.71
CA CYS A 307 -2.20 -8.21 -14.99
C CYS A 307 -1.86 -9.63 -15.45
N GLY A 308 -2.20 -10.67 -14.70
CA GLY A 308 -1.83 -12.06 -15.01
C GLY A 308 -0.36 -12.37 -14.73
N THR A 309 0.26 -11.68 -13.79
CA THR A 309 1.65 -11.92 -13.38
C THR A 309 1.67 -12.76 -12.10
N PRO A 310 2.34 -13.93 -12.09
CA PRO A 310 2.50 -14.75 -10.90
C PRO A 310 3.16 -13.98 -9.75
N VAL A 311 2.81 -14.34 -8.51
CA VAL A 311 3.35 -13.68 -7.32
C VAL A 311 4.09 -14.66 -6.44
N VAL A 312 5.33 -14.32 -6.07
CA VAL A 312 6.08 -14.92 -4.97
C VAL A 312 6.16 -13.89 -3.85
N ALA A 313 5.59 -14.19 -2.70
CA ALA A 313 5.54 -13.24 -1.60
C ALA A 313 5.81 -13.93 -0.26
N THR A 314 6.08 -13.14 0.77
CA THR A 314 6.17 -13.68 2.13
C THR A 314 4.79 -13.81 2.78
N THR A 315 4.73 -14.54 3.90
CA THR A 315 3.53 -14.62 4.75
C THR A 315 3.34 -13.38 5.63
N ALA A 316 3.94 -12.24 5.30
CA ALA A 316 3.88 -11.03 6.10
C ALA A 316 2.56 -10.27 5.94
N GLY A 317 1.90 -9.97 7.07
CA GLY A 317 0.70 -9.14 7.10
C GLY A 317 -0.44 -9.71 6.25
N ALA A 318 -0.97 -8.89 5.34
CA ALA A 318 -2.11 -9.26 4.50
C ALA A 318 -1.75 -10.03 3.20
N LEU A 319 -0.47 -10.28 2.91
CA LEU A 319 -0.08 -10.97 1.68
C LEU A 319 -0.75 -12.34 1.51
N PRO A 320 -0.90 -13.19 2.55
CA PRO A 320 -1.64 -14.43 2.42
C PRO A 320 -3.11 -14.26 2.02
N GLU A 321 -3.74 -13.18 2.50
CA GLU A 321 -5.14 -12.87 2.17
C GLU A 321 -5.31 -12.40 0.72
N VAL A 322 -4.35 -11.63 0.22
CA VAL A 322 -4.37 -11.12 -1.16
C VAL A 322 -4.03 -12.22 -2.14
N VAL A 323 -2.90 -12.87 -1.94
CA VAL A 323 -2.36 -13.89 -2.86
C VAL A 323 -3.21 -15.17 -2.85
N GLY A 324 -3.60 -15.64 -1.65
CA GLY A 324 -4.35 -16.90 -1.50
C GLY A 324 -3.61 -18.08 -2.12
N PRO A 325 -4.35 -19.03 -2.75
CA PRO A 325 -3.73 -20.18 -3.41
C PRO A 325 -3.12 -19.87 -4.78
N CYS A 326 -3.22 -18.63 -5.25
CA CYS A 326 -2.86 -18.21 -6.60
C CYS A 326 -1.44 -17.64 -6.70
N GLY A 327 -0.55 -17.98 -5.77
CA GLY A 327 0.86 -17.60 -5.78
C GLY A 327 1.65 -18.51 -4.84
N ILE A 328 2.93 -18.20 -4.66
CA ILE A 328 3.79 -18.91 -3.71
C ILE A 328 4.08 -18.02 -2.52
N LEU A 329 3.81 -18.52 -1.32
CA LEU A 329 4.07 -17.84 -0.07
C LEU A 329 5.23 -18.52 0.66
N VAL A 330 6.20 -17.72 1.12
CA VAL A 330 7.39 -18.18 1.86
C VAL A 330 7.48 -17.46 3.22
N PRO A 331 8.17 -18.03 4.21
CA PRO A 331 8.42 -17.31 5.46
C PRO A 331 9.21 -16.01 5.21
N PRO A 332 8.92 -14.91 5.93
CA PRO A 332 9.76 -13.71 5.86
C PRO A 332 11.16 -14.02 6.42
N ARG A 333 12.18 -13.34 5.87
CA ARG A 333 13.61 -13.50 6.23
C ARG A 333 14.21 -14.87 5.84
N ASP A 334 13.54 -15.66 5.04
CA ASP A 334 13.99 -16.95 4.57
C ASP A 334 14.45 -16.88 3.11
N THR A 335 15.73 -16.50 2.90
CA THR A 335 16.32 -16.43 1.56
C THR A 335 16.36 -17.79 0.86
N PRO A 336 16.71 -18.93 1.50
CA PRO A 336 16.62 -20.23 0.88
C PRO A 336 15.23 -20.60 0.36
N ALA A 337 14.18 -20.38 1.15
CA ALA A 337 12.79 -20.60 0.71
C ALA A 337 12.41 -19.69 -0.46
N LEU A 338 12.85 -18.43 -0.44
CA LEU A 338 12.62 -17.47 -1.53
C LEU A 338 13.32 -17.93 -2.82
N VAL A 339 14.57 -18.38 -2.74
CA VAL A 339 15.32 -18.96 -3.88
C VAL A 339 14.57 -20.16 -4.46
N ALA A 340 14.17 -21.13 -3.59
CA ALA A 340 13.45 -22.32 -4.04
C ALA A 340 12.14 -21.97 -4.75
N ALA A 341 11.36 -21.02 -4.20
CA ALA A 341 10.10 -20.57 -4.79
C ALA A 341 10.30 -19.87 -6.16
N ILE A 342 11.30 -19.00 -6.27
CA ILE A 342 11.62 -18.30 -7.52
C ILE A 342 12.08 -19.31 -8.58
N ARG A 343 13.01 -20.22 -8.25
CA ARG A 343 13.51 -21.26 -9.19
C ARG A 343 12.38 -22.14 -9.67
N ALA A 344 11.54 -22.63 -8.74
CA ALA A 344 10.40 -23.48 -9.10
C ALA A 344 9.46 -22.83 -10.13
N LEU A 345 9.30 -21.51 -10.10
CA LEU A 345 8.50 -20.80 -11.12
C LEU A 345 9.30 -20.46 -12.39
N LEU A 346 10.60 -20.18 -12.28
CA LEU A 346 11.42 -19.93 -13.48
C LEU A 346 11.52 -21.17 -14.37
N ASP A 347 11.54 -22.37 -13.77
CA ASP A 347 11.76 -23.62 -14.47
C ASP A 347 10.44 -24.33 -14.88
N ASP A 348 9.27 -23.86 -14.40
CA ASP A 348 7.96 -24.47 -14.65
C ASP A 348 6.98 -23.46 -15.27
N GLU A 349 7.01 -23.35 -16.60
CA GLU A 349 6.11 -22.46 -17.36
C GLU A 349 4.62 -22.83 -17.20
N PRO A 350 4.20 -24.11 -17.28
CA PRO A 350 2.83 -24.50 -17.02
C PRO A 350 2.31 -24.03 -15.66
N ARG A 351 3.13 -24.16 -14.61
CA ARG A 351 2.78 -23.66 -13.28
C ARG A 351 2.67 -22.15 -13.22
N ARG A 352 3.59 -21.42 -13.88
CA ARG A 352 3.46 -19.94 -14.01
C ARG A 352 2.15 -19.55 -14.66
N ALA A 353 1.83 -20.17 -15.80
CA ALA A 353 0.58 -19.90 -16.52
C ALA A 353 -0.66 -20.23 -15.69
N HIS A 354 -0.64 -21.32 -14.93
CA HIS A 354 -1.73 -21.65 -13.99
C HIS A 354 -1.91 -20.59 -12.91
N LEU A 355 -0.82 -20.18 -12.22
CA LEU A 355 -0.88 -19.16 -11.17
C LEU A 355 -1.27 -17.79 -11.71
N ALA A 356 -0.86 -17.45 -12.93
CA ALA A 356 -1.25 -16.23 -13.61
C ALA A 356 -2.78 -16.15 -13.83
N ARG A 357 -3.38 -17.23 -14.37
CA ARG A 357 -4.84 -17.32 -14.54
C ARG A 357 -5.58 -17.28 -13.21
N CYS A 358 -5.19 -18.13 -12.27
CA CYS A 358 -5.76 -18.17 -10.92
C CYS A 358 -5.70 -16.79 -10.24
N GLY A 359 -4.55 -16.11 -10.32
CA GLY A 359 -4.35 -14.78 -9.75
C GLY A 359 -5.31 -13.74 -10.36
N ARG A 360 -5.43 -13.73 -11.67
CA ARG A 360 -6.34 -12.80 -12.36
C ARG A 360 -7.80 -13.06 -12.01
N GLU A 361 -8.25 -14.30 -12.05
CA GLU A 361 -9.62 -14.69 -11.66
C GLU A 361 -9.92 -14.26 -10.22
N ARG A 362 -8.99 -14.52 -9.30
CA ARG A 362 -9.11 -14.11 -7.90
C ARG A 362 -9.16 -12.58 -7.76
N ALA A 363 -8.27 -11.83 -8.44
CA ALA A 363 -8.26 -10.37 -8.41
C ALA A 363 -9.60 -9.79 -8.86
N CYS A 364 -10.14 -10.29 -9.96
CA CYS A 364 -11.44 -9.85 -10.50
C CYS A 364 -12.62 -10.20 -9.57
N ALA A 365 -12.65 -11.42 -9.03
CA ALA A 365 -13.79 -11.90 -8.25
C ALA A 365 -13.78 -11.39 -6.80
N ALA A 366 -12.62 -11.40 -6.12
CA ALA A 366 -12.52 -11.10 -4.70
C ALA A 366 -12.32 -9.61 -4.40
N PHE A 367 -11.78 -8.83 -5.35
CA PHE A 367 -11.40 -7.44 -5.15
C PHE A 367 -12.07 -6.49 -6.16
N SER A 368 -13.37 -6.70 -6.42
CA SER A 368 -14.13 -5.85 -7.32
C SER A 368 -14.50 -4.49 -6.69
N PRO A 369 -14.63 -3.43 -7.50
CA PRO A 369 -15.07 -2.11 -7.04
C PRO A 369 -16.41 -2.13 -6.30
N GLU A 370 -17.37 -2.95 -6.75
CA GLU A 370 -18.69 -3.06 -6.13
C GLU A 370 -18.62 -3.66 -4.72
N ARG A 371 -17.71 -4.62 -4.49
CA ARG A 371 -17.49 -5.20 -3.15
C ARG A 371 -16.91 -4.16 -2.20
N GLU A 372 -15.89 -3.42 -2.63
CA GLU A 372 -15.31 -2.35 -1.83
C GLU A 372 -16.36 -1.29 -1.50
N TYR A 373 -17.08 -0.80 -2.51
CA TYR A 373 -18.14 0.18 -2.33
C TYR A 373 -19.19 -0.27 -1.30
N ASN A 374 -19.72 -1.48 -1.45
CA ASN A 374 -20.73 -2.02 -0.56
C ASN A 374 -20.23 -2.15 0.89
N THR A 375 -18.96 -2.54 1.09
CA THR A 375 -18.38 -2.69 2.43
C THR A 375 -18.06 -1.33 3.06
N VAL A 376 -17.57 -0.37 2.30
CA VAL A 376 -17.36 1.02 2.75
C VAL A 376 -18.68 1.66 3.15
N MET A 377 -19.73 1.52 2.32
CA MET A 377 -21.05 2.06 2.60
C MET A 377 -21.69 1.42 3.84
N ARG A 378 -21.37 0.17 4.15
CA ARG A 378 -21.77 -0.47 5.43
C ARG A 378 -21.12 0.23 6.62
N ALA A 379 -19.83 0.58 6.53
CA ALA A 379 -19.17 1.34 7.58
C ALA A 379 -19.76 2.75 7.73
N TYR A 380 -20.10 3.40 6.62
CA TYR A 380 -20.72 4.73 6.63
C TYR A 380 -22.12 4.73 7.27
N ARG A 381 -22.96 3.74 6.95
CA ARG A 381 -24.28 3.58 7.57
C ARG A 381 -24.16 3.35 9.08
N ARG A 382 -23.29 2.45 9.52
CA ARG A 382 -23.04 2.26 10.98
C ARG A 382 -22.66 3.55 11.70
N MET A 383 -21.91 4.42 11.04
CA MET A 383 -21.54 5.72 11.60
C MET A 383 -22.76 6.65 11.72
N THR A 384 -23.69 6.64 10.76
CA THR A 384 -24.91 7.47 10.77
C THR A 384 -25.97 6.97 11.76
N GLU A 385 -25.99 5.68 12.06
CA GLU A 385 -26.89 5.08 13.05
C GLU A 385 -26.49 5.40 14.49
N VAL A 386 -25.25 5.80 14.73
CA VAL A 386 -24.70 6.15 16.06
C VAL A 386 -24.81 7.67 16.34
N MET A 387 -25.17 8.49 15.32
CA MET A 387 -25.36 9.93 15.45
C MET A 387 -26.77 10.29 15.85
#